data_86125fa7e0f2f041daa8f804ac1e2780
#
_entry.id   86125fa7e0f2f041daa8f804ac1e2780
#
_cell.length_a   1.000
_cell.length_b   1.000
_cell.length_c   1.000
_cell.angle_alpha   90.00
_cell.angle_beta   90.00
_cell.angle_gamma   90.00
#
_symmetry.space_group_name_H-M   'P 1'
#
loop_
_entity.id
_entity.type
_entity.pdbx_description
1 polymer ?
#
loop_
_entity_poly.entity_id
_entity_poly.type
_entity_poly.pdbx_seq_one_letter_code
_entity_poly.pdbx_strand_id
1 'polypeptide(L)'
;MDYEMKEMVAPSDVNACKEMAQYILTLLKGSTAPKTINGTTCVSERLRQFWTWGAKSFMLIGSTDGCYGLQFAVSGLKHRGRVRIYYNTASDYFDVELLRARKDELVWGCEDLDFEQLHNVLHQHIERTDDTEV
;
A
#
# COMPACT_ATOMS: atom_id res chain seq x y z
N MET A 1 17.00 2.69 11.74
CA MET A 1 16.15 3.07 10.62
C MET A 1 15.82 4.56 10.73
N ASP A 2 15.96 5.26 9.62
CA ASP A 2 15.88 6.73 9.63
C ASP A 2 14.53 7.28 9.17
N TYR A 3 13.58 6.41 8.90
CA TYR A 3 12.27 6.86 8.46
C TYR A 3 11.50 7.48 9.65
N GLU A 4 10.99 8.67 9.44
CA GLU A 4 10.18 9.36 10.44
C GLU A 4 8.72 9.30 10.03
N MET A 5 7.88 8.77 10.93
CA MET A 5 6.45 8.62 10.67
C MET A 5 5.79 9.98 10.45
N LYS A 6 4.97 10.08 9.41
CA LYS A 6 4.24 11.31 9.11
C LYS A 6 3.07 11.49 10.08
N GLU A 7 2.77 12.73 10.37
CA GLU A 7 1.57 13.05 11.14
C GLU A 7 0.36 13.04 10.21
N MET A 8 -0.52 12.06 10.40
CA MET A 8 -1.69 11.89 9.56
C MET A 8 -2.77 12.89 9.91
N VAL A 9 -3.35 13.50 8.89
CA VAL A 9 -4.49 14.40 9.01
C VAL A 9 -5.50 14.06 7.90
N ALA A 10 -6.69 14.65 7.96
CA ALA A 10 -7.64 14.52 6.87
C ALA A 10 -7.08 15.20 5.62
N PRO A 11 -7.32 14.64 4.42
CA PRO A 11 -6.80 15.27 3.20
C PRO A 11 -7.47 16.62 2.96
N SER A 12 -6.66 17.60 2.56
CA SER A 12 -7.15 18.96 2.30
C SER A 12 -7.93 19.03 0.98
N ASP A 13 -7.56 18.22 -0.01
CA ASP A 13 -8.26 18.11 -1.28
C ASP A 13 -8.74 16.68 -1.45
N VAL A 14 -10.00 16.45 -1.11
CA VAL A 14 -10.57 15.09 -1.12
C VAL A 14 -10.61 14.53 -2.53
N ASN A 15 -10.92 15.33 -3.54
CA ASN A 15 -11.00 14.83 -4.90
C ASN A 15 -9.64 14.42 -5.44
N ALA A 16 -8.61 15.22 -5.22
CA ALA A 16 -7.25 14.86 -5.62
C ALA A 16 -6.78 13.59 -4.88
N CYS A 17 -7.07 13.52 -3.59
CA CYS A 17 -6.70 12.35 -2.80
C CYS A 17 -7.41 11.09 -3.28
N LYS A 18 -8.70 11.21 -3.63
CA LYS A 18 -9.48 10.09 -4.15
C LYS A 18 -8.91 9.56 -5.46
N GLU A 19 -8.53 10.46 -6.37
CA GLU A 19 -7.92 10.06 -7.63
C GLU A 19 -6.57 9.37 -7.39
N MET A 20 -5.78 9.90 -6.48
CA MET A 20 -4.50 9.29 -6.14
C MET A 20 -4.69 7.92 -5.49
N ALA A 21 -5.69 7.78 -4.61
CA ALA A 21 -5.98 6.50 -3.99
C ALA A 21 -6.36 5.44 -5.02
N GLN A 22 -7.14 5.82 -6.02
CA GLN A 22 -7.50 4.92 -7.11
C GLN A 22 -6.28 4.52 -7.93
N TYR A 23 -5.38 5.47 -8.19
CA TYR A 23 -4.14 5.18 -8.89
C TYR A 23 -3.26 4.21 -8.07
N ILE A 24 -3.13 4.46 -6.77
CA ILE A 24 -2.38 3.57 -5.89
C ILE A 24 -2.95 2.16 -5.94
N LEU A 25 -4.27 2.01 -5.85
CA LEU A 25 -4.90 0.69 -5.92
C LEU A 25 -4.61 0.01 -7.25
N THR A 26 -4.60 0.75 -8.35
CA THR A 26 -4.24 0.20 -9.65
C THR A 26 -2.80 -0.33 -9.65
N LEU A 27 -1.88 0.40 -9.04
CA LEU A 27 -0.50 -0.06 -8.93
C LEU A 27 -0.39 -1.34 -8.10
N LEU A 28 -1.18 -1.45 -7.04
CA LEU A 28 -1.13 -2.62 -6.16
C LEU A 28 -1.78 -3.84 -6.78
N LYS A 29 -2.89 -3.65 -7.48
CA LYS A 29 -3.65 -4.76 -8.11
C LYS A 29 -3.13 -5.13 -9.48
N GLY A 30 -2.48 -4.22 -10.16
CA GLY A 30 -2.16 -4.36 -11.56
C GLY A 30 -3.29 -3.86 -12.44
N SER A 31 -2.96 -3.52 -13.68
CA SER A 31 -3.94 -2.97 -14.63
C SER A 31 -4.67 -4.03 -15.42
N THR A 32 -4.23 -5.29 -15.36
CA THR A 32 -4.81 -6.38 -16.13
C THR A 32 -6.01 -6.97 -15.40
N ALA A 33 -7.18 -6.86 -16.01
CA ALA A 33 -8.40 -7.43 -15.45
C ALA A 33 -8.35 -8.97 -15.50
N PRO A 34 -9.03 -9.65 -14.59
CA PRO A 34 -9.15 -11.11 -14.65
C PRO A 34 -9.80 -11.53 -15.94
N LYS A 35 -9.33 -12.66 -16.52
CA LYS A 35 -9.86 -13.22 -17.76
C LYS A 35 -10.29 -14.65 -17.53
N THR A 36 -11.38 -15.05 -18.18
CA THR A 36 -11.85 -16.43 -18.13
C THR A 36 -11.53 -17.11 -19.46
N ILE A 37 -10.74 -18.18 -19.39
CA ILE A 37 -10.35 -18.97 -20.56
C ILE A 37 -10.73 -20.42 -20.28
N ASN A 38 -11.56 -20.99 -21.14
CA ASN A 38 -12.03 -22.39 -21.00
C ASN A 38 -12.59 -22.68 -19.59
N GLY A 39 -13.36 -21.73 -19.04
CA GLY A 39 -13.97 -21.90 -17.71
C GLY A 39 -13.02 -21.65 -16.54
N THR A 40 -11.77 -21.32 -16.80
CA THR A 40 -10.78 -21.03 -15.77
C THR A 40 -10.52 -19.53 -15.73
N THR A 41 -10.64 -18.94 -14.53
CA THR A 41 -10.37 -17.53 -14.35
C THR A 41 -8.86 -17.35 -14.13
N CYS A 42 -8.25 -16.55 -15.00
CA CYS A 42 -6.83 -16.21 -14.92
C CYS A 42 -6.66 -14.80 -14.41
N VAL A 43 -5.81 -14.60 -13.43
CA VAL A 43 -5.51 -13.27 -12.86
C VAL A 43 -4.02 -13.02 -12.93
N SER A 44 -3.64 -11.74 -12.92
CA SER A 44 -2.22 -11.39 -12.88
C SER A 44 -1.60 -11.81 -11.56
N GLU A 45 -0.28 -12.03 -11.58
CA GLU A 45 0.46 -12.35 -10.36
C GLU A 45 0.29 -11.24 -9.31
N ARG A 46 0.33 -10.00 -9.76
CA ARG A 46 0.19 -8.85 -8.87
C ARG A 46 -1.17 -8.83 -8.17
N LEU A 47 -2.24 -9.11 -8.90
CA LEU A 47 -3.58 -9.15 -8.32
C LEU A 47 -3.72 -10.30 -7.32
N ARG A 48 -3.18 -11.46 -7.67
CA ARG A 48 -3.21 -12.62 -6.78
C ARG A 48 -2.46 -12.33 -5.48
N GLN A 49 -1.29 -11.72 -5.56
CA GLN A 49 -0.52 -11.35 -4.38
C GLN A 49 -1.27 -10.32 -3.53
N PHE A 50 -1.89 -9.32 -4.18
CA PHE A 50 -2.67 -8.33 -3.46
C PHE A 50 -3.80 -8.98 -2.66
N TRP A 51 -4.47 -9.96 -3.25
CA TRP A 51 -5.55 -10.67 -2.55
C TRP A 51 -5.07 -11.37 -1.29
N THR A 52 -3.83 -11.85 -1.24
CA THR A 52 -3.30 -12.54 -0.06
C THR A 52 -3.13 -11.62 1.12
N TRP A 53 -3.04 -10.31 0.89
CA TRP A 53 -2.86 -9.34 1.99
C TRP A 53 -4.13 -9.16 2.83
N GLY A 54 -5.29 -9.53 2.31
CA GLY A 54 -6.54 -9.31 3.00
C GLY A 54 -6.85 -7.84 3.22
N ALA A 55 -6.51 -7.00 2.25
CA ALA A 55 -6.68 -5.55 2.39
C ALA A 55 -8.16 -5.17 2.54
N LYS A 56 -8.44 -4.33 3.53
CA LYS A 56 -9.79 -3.87 3.84
C LYS A 56 -9.75 -2.52 4.57
N SER A 57 -10.94 -1.94 4.77
CA SER A 57 -11.08 -0.70 5.55
C SER A 57 -10.29 0.44 4.95
N PHE A 58 -10.50 0.70 3.67
CA PHE A 58 -9.78 1.74 2.94
C PHE A 58 -10.23 3.12 3.38
N MET A 59 -9.27 4.02 3.56
CA MET A 59 -9.51 5.37 4.01
C MET A 59 -8.56 6.35 3.32
N LEU A 60 -9.10 7.48 2.88
CA LEU A 60 -8.28 8.57 2.34
C LEU A 60 -7.54 9.26 3.47
N ILE A 61 -6.26 9.53 3.29
CA ILE A 61 -5.44 10.18 4.30
C ILE A 61 -4.61 11.31 3.70
N GLY A 62 -4.24 12.25 4.56
CA GLY A 62 -3.28 13.29 4.24
C GLY A 62 -2.22 13.35 5.34
N SER A 63 -1.26 14.26 5.19
CA SER A 63 -0.26 14.51 6.20
C SER A 63 -0.03 16.00 6.38
N THR A 64 0.56 16.37 7.51
CA THR A 64 0.84 17.78 7.79
C THR A 64 1.88 18.39 6.86
N ASP A 65 2.70 17.55 6.22
CA ASP A 65 3.68 18.02 5.24
C ASP A 65 3.17 18.06 3.80
N GLY A 66 1.87 17.89 3.61
CA GLY A 66 1.23 18.05 2.29
C GLY A 66 1.13 16.78 1.44
N CYS A 67 1.56 15.64 1.96
CA CYS A 67 1.37 14.37 1.27
C CYS A 67 -0.06 13.87 1.44
N TYR A 68 -0.52 13.01 0.53
CA TYR A 68 -1.84 12.42 0.63
C TYR A 68 -1.87 11.05 -0.04
N GLY A 69 -2.84 10.23 0.36
CA GLY A 69 -2.91 8.90 -0.20
C GLY A 69 -3.97 8.03 0.47
N LEU A 70 -3.57 6.81 0.83
CA LEU A 70 -4.50 5.76 1.19
C LEU A 70 -4.01 4.97 2.39
N GLN A 71 -4.93 4.69 3.31
CA GLN A 71 -4.69 3.75 4.41
C GLN A 71 -5.61 2.56 4.27
N PHE A 72 -5.11 1.39 4.61
CA PHE A 72 -5.94 0.19 4.68
C PHE A 72 -5.36 -0.79 5.71
N ALA A 73 -6.18 -1.73 6.14
CA ALA A 73 -5.77 -2.79 7.05
C ALA A 73 -5.37 -4.03 6.26
N VAL A 74 -4.40 -4.78 6.78
CA VAL A 74 -3.93 -6.01 6.17
C VAL A 74 -3.81 -7.12 7.22
N SER A 75 -3.85 -8.37 6.75
CA SER A 75 -3.67 -9.57 7.57
C SER A 75 -2.74 -10.54 6.88
N GLY A 76 -1.55 -10.08 6.53
CA GLY A 76 -0.57 -10.91 5.87
C GLY A 76 0.20 -11.80 6.83
N LEU A 77 1.05 -12.65 6.29
CA LEU A 77 1.83 -13.57 7.11
C LEU A 77 2.92 -12.84 7.91
N LYS A 78 3.49 -11.77 7.37
CA LYS A 78 4.56 -11.04 8.04
C LYS A 78 4.05 -9.80 8.77
N HIS A 79 2.98 -9.20 8.28
CA HIS A 79 2.46 -7.97 8.89
C HIS A 79 0.95 -8.04 9.00
N ARG A 80 0.48 -7.81 10.20
CA ARG A 80 -0.93 -7.71 10.53
C ARG A 80 -1.14 -6.37 11.18
N GLY A 81 -1.80 -5.45 10.48
CA GLY A 81 -1.97 -4.09 10.97
C GLY A 81 -2.44 -3.17 9.87
N ARG A 82 -1.90 -1.96 9.84
CA ARG A 82 -2.30 -0.96 8.86
C ARG A 82 -1.16 -0.60 7.95
N VAL A 83 -1.53 -0.20 6.72
CA VAL A 83 -0.60 0.31 5.72
C VAL A 83 -1.03 1.72 5.38
N ARG A 84 -0.09 2.65 5.37
CA ARG A 84 -0.31 4.00 4.86
C ARG A 84 0.61 4.22 3.67
N ILE A 85 0.03 4.65 2.57
CA ILE A 85 0.78 4.97 1.36
C ILE A 85 0.51 6.43 1.06
N TYR A 86 1.56 7.25 1.10
CA TYR A 86 1.47 8.67 0.79
C TYR A 86 2.13 8.97 -0.53
N TYR A 87 1.46 9.76 -1.36
CA TYR A 87 2.10 10.36 -2.51
C TYR A 87 2.78 11.64 -2.05
N ASN A 88 4.08 11.72 -2.22
CA ASN A 88 4.87 12.89 -1.83
C ASN A 88 4.95 13.84 -3.02
N THR A 89 4.24 14.96 -2.93
CA THR A 89 4.16 15.92 -4.04
C THR A 89 5.49 16.61 -4.30
N ALA A 90 6.37 16.69 -3.31
CA ALA A 90 7.67 17.33 -3.49
C ALA A 90 8.64 16.45 -4.26
N SER A 91 8.61 15.14 -4.03
CA SER A 91 9.55 14.21 -4.67
C SER A 91 8.95 13.47 -5.86
N ASP A 92 7.62 13.42 -5.97
CA ASP A 92 6.88 12.64 -6.96
C ASP A 92 7.08 11.13 -6.78
N TYR A 93 7.37 10.71 -5.54
CA TYR A 93 7.51 9.30 -5.17
C TYR A 93 6.51 8.97 -4.07
N PHE A 94 6.48 7.70 -3.67
CA PHE A 94 5.59 7.23 -2.61
C PHE A 94 6.36 6.94 -1.34
N ASP A 95 5.76 7.30 -0.22
CA ASP A 95 6.26 6.95 1.11
C ASP A 95 5.30 5.95 1.73
N VAL A 96 5.83 4.90 2.33
CA VAL A 96 5.06 3.80 2.88
C VAL A 96 5.32 3.62 4.35
N GLU A 97 4.25 3.42 5.12
CA GLU A 97 4.34 3.13 6.56
C GLU A 97 3.53 1.88 6.87
N LEU A 98 4.14 0.98 7.63
CA LEU A 98 3.43 -0.15 8.22
C LEU A 98 3.28 0.11 9.71
N LEU A 99 2.05 0.06 10.20
CA LEU A 99 1.73 0.40 11.58
C LEU A 99 1.02 -0.76 12.26
N ARG A 100 1.06 -0.76 13.59
CA ARG A 100 0.31 -1.72 14.38
C ARG A 100 -1.19 -1.50 14.19
N ALA A 101 -1.98 -2.56 14.44
CA ALA A 101 -3.42 -2.53 14.14
C ALA A 101 -4.17 -1.50 14.97
N ARG A 102 -3.79 -1.30 16.22
CA ARG A 102 -4.56 -0.47 17.16
C ARG A 102 -3.76 0.68 17.76
N LYS A 103 -2.54 0.88 17.32
CA LYS A 103 -1.69 1.96 17.81
C LYS A 103 -1.03 2.66 16.66
N ASP A 104 -0.88 3.95 16.77
CA ASP A 104 -0.12 4.72 15.78
C ASP A 104 1.37 4.56 16.06
N GLU A 105 1.83 3.33 15.92
CA GLU A 105 3.21 2.95 16.16
C GLU A 105 3.78 2.35 14.89
N LEU A 106 4.86 2.93 14.41
CA LEU A 106 5.51 2.51 13.19
C LEU A 106 6.23 1.17 13.39
N VAL A 107 5.91 0.21 12.54
CA VAL A 107 6.63 -1.07 12.48
C VAL A 107 7.75 -0.99 11.46
N TRP A 108 7.48 -0.39 10.32
CA TRP A 108 8.46 -0.24 9.25
C TRP A 108 8.02 0.92 8.36
N GLY A 109 8.98 1.64 7.82
CA GLY A 109 8.70 2.73 6.89
C GLY A 109 9.78 2.86 5.84
N CYS A 110 9.40 3.39 4.69
CA CYS A 110 10.31 3.60 3.58
C CYS A 110 9.80 4.77 2.75
N GLU A 111 10.72 5.61 2.30
CA GLU A 111 10.36 6.74 1.44
C GLU A 111 10.96 6.57 0.05
N ASP A 112 10.48 7.39 -0.88
CA ASP A 112 11.00 7.48 -2.23
C ASP A 112 10.87 6.18 -3.04
N LEU A 113 9.71 5.53 -2.93
CA LEU A 113 9.40 4.38 -3.77
C LEU A 113 8.71 4.86 -5.04
N ASP A 114 9.17 4.37 -6.19
CA ASP A 114 8.50 4.68 -7.44
C ASP A 114 7.30 3.75 -7.67
N PHE A 115 6.55 4.03 -8.74
CA PHE A 115 5.35 3.27 -9.02
C PHE A 115 5.62 1.79 -9.36
N GLU A 116 6.83 1.47 -9.81
CA GLU A 116 7.16 0.09 -10.12
C GLU A 116 7.57 -0.71 -8.89
N GLN A 117 8.13 -0.04 -7.89
CA GLN A 117 8.62 -0.69 -6.67
C GLN A 117 7.52 -0.91 -5.64
N LEU A 118 6.47 -0.10 -5.68
CA LEU A 118 5.48 -0.03 -4.60
C LEU A 118 4.86 -1.40 -4.26
N HIS A 119 4.37 -2.12 -5.25
CA HIS A 119 3.75 -3.42 -5.02
C HIS A 119 4.73 -4.43 -4.43
N ASN A 120 5.90 -4.55 -5.02
CA ASN A 120 6.88 -5.55 -4.60
C ASN A 120 7.36 -5.32 -3.18
N VAL A 121 7.63 -4.07 -2.84
CA VAL A 121 8.10 -3.72 -1.49
C VAL A 121 7.02 -4.05 -0.46
N LEU A 122 5.77 -3.71 -0.75
CA LEU A 122 4.67 -4.04 0.14
C LEU A 122 4.48 -5.54 0.28
N HIS A 123 4.52 -6.28 -0.83
CA HIS A 123 4.34 -7.73 -0.77
C HIS A 123 5.44 -8.40 0.07
N GLN A 124 6.68 -7.95 -0.07
CA GLN A 124 7.78 -8.48 0.71
C GLN A 124 7.60 -8.26 2.21
N HIS A 125 7.00 -7.15 2.60
CA HIS A 125 6.86 -6.80 4.02
C HIS A 125 5.54 -7.23 4.63
N ILE A 126 4.53 -7.51 3.82
CA ILE A 126 3.21 -7.92 4.32
C ILE A 126 3.05 -9.44 4.30
N GLU A 127 3.45 -10.08 3.23
CA GLU A 127 3.11 -11.50 3.00
C GLU A 127 4.30 -12.41 2.83
N ARG A 128 5.31 -11.99 2.07
CA ARG A 128 6.41 -12.88 1.70
C ARG A 128 7.30 -13.17 2.90
N THR A 129 7.58 -14.47 3.13
CA THR A 129 8.49 -14.90 4.17
C THR A 129 9.78 -15.39 3.51
N ASP A 130 10.86 -14.62 3.66
CA ASP A 130 12.14 -14.94 3.01
C ASP A 130 12.75 -16.22 3.56
N ASP A 131 12.50 -16.52 4.80
CA ASP A 131 12.97 -17.73 5.45
C ASP A 131 12.40 -18.99 4.83
N THR A 132 11.29 -18.90 4.11
CA THR A 132 10.71 -20.07 3.46
C THR A 132 11.47 -20.49 2.22
N GLU A 133 12.43 -19.71 1.80
CA GLU A 133 13.19 -19.96 0.60
C GLU A 133 14.41 -20.84 0.81
N VAL A 134 14.66 -21.21 2.01
CA VAL A 134 15.82 -22.05 2.32
C VAL A 134 15.52 -23.52 2.17
#